data_694f66c492e6f92b599007214c80a9b5
#
_entry.id   694f66c492e6f92b599007214c80a9b5
#
_cell.length_a   1.000
_cell.length_b   1.000
_cell.length_c   1.000
_cell.angle_alpha   90.00
_cell.angle_beta   90.00
_cell.angle_gamma   90.00
#
_symmetry.space_group_name_H-M   'P 1'
#
loop_
_entity.id
_entity.type
_entity.pdbx_description
1 polymer ?
#
loop_
_entity_poly.entity_id
_entity_poly.type
_entity_poly.pdbx_seq_one_letter_code
_entity_poly.pdbx_strand_id
1 'polypeptide(L)'
;VTIERDHPEIRDAVAALCAEFPGEYWRELDRARAYPSEFVSALTDAGYLSVLIPEAYGGSGLTLGAACAVLEEVHRSGGNGAACHAQMYTMGTLLRHGTDAQKQTWLPGIAAGDLRLQAFAVTEPDSGTDTSRIRTRAVRDGDDYVVSGQKVFISRTEHSDLMILLARTTPREECAKHTDGMSVFLVDMREAVGNGLTIAPIDTMMNHASTELFFEDLRVPAANLIGAEGQGFRCILDGMNAERILIASECIGDARWFTQKAADYARERRVFDRPIGQNQGVQFPIARAHIQSEAAALMVREAAALYDAGAPAGSEANMAKLLASEASWAAGDTCIQVHGGYGFAQDYDVERKLRETRLYQVAPVSTNLILSHVATRELDLPRSF
;
A
#
# COMPACT_ATOMS: atom_id res chain seq x y z
N VAL A 1 9.94 -7.82 -29.14
CA VAL A 1 10.97 -7.83 -28.08
C VAL A 1 10.22 -7.97 -26.78
N THR A 2 10.20 -9.17 -26.23
CA THR A 2 9.67 -9.38 -24.88
C THR A 2 10.68 -8.75 -23.93
N ILE A 3 10.31 -7.66 -23.25
CA ILE A 3 11.12 -7.18 -22.14
C ILE A 3 11.14 -8.33 -21.15
N GLU A 4 12.34 -8.82 -20.82
CA GLU A 4 12.51 -9.89 -19.86
C GLU A 4 11.77 -9.55 -18.57
N ARG A 5 10.86 -10.42 -18.15
CA ARG A 5 10.08 -10.19 -16.92
C ARG A 5 11.03 -10.30 -15.74
N ASP A 6 11.09 -9.28 -14.91
CA ASP A 6 11.80 -9.35 -13.64
C ASP A 6 11.17 -10.46 -12.80
N HIS A 7 11.97 -11.27 -12.13
CA HIS A 7 11.52 -12.33 -11.21
C HIS A 7 10.49 -13.30 -11.82
N PRO A 8 10.75 -13.94 -12.99
CA PRO A 8 9.77 -14.78 -13.68
C PRO A 8 9.27 -15.93 -12.80
N GLU A 9 10.15 -16.56 -12.02
CA GLU A 9 9.81 -17.69 -11.15
C GLU A 9 8.83 -17.26 -10.04
N ILE A 10 9.02 -16.07 -9.43
CA ILE A 10 8.10 -15.51 -8.44
C ILE A 10 6.75 -15.24 -9.08
N ARG A 11 6.73 -14.60 -10.26
CA ARG A 11 5.51 -14.26 -10.98
C ARG A 11 4.69 -15.49 -11.34
N ASP A 12 5.34 -16.52 -11.88
CA ASP A 12 4.66 -17.75 -12.27
C ASP A 12 4.10 -18.49 -11.04
N ALA A 13 4.84 -18.56 -9.95
CA ALA A 13 4.39 -19.19 -8.72
C ALA A 13 3.23 -18.40 -8.05
N VAL A 14 3.31 -17.06 -8.00
CA VAL A 14 2.23 -16.22 -7.48
C VAL A 14 0.98 -16.32 -8.36
N ALA A 15 1.14 -16.34 -9.69
CA ALA A 15 0.01 -16.52 -10.60
C ALA A 15 -0.71 -17.87 -10.38
N ALA A 16 0.07 -18.94 -10.16
CA ALA A 16 -0.49 -20.26 -9.84
C ALA A 16 -1.27 -20.24 -8.52
N LEU A 17 -0.72 -19.63 -7.47
CA LEU A 17 -1.41 -19.45 -6.19
C LEU A 17 -2.69 -18.63 -6.36
N CYS A 18 -2.65 -17.50 -7.08
CA CYS A 18 -3.81 -16.64 -7.31
C CYS A 18 -4.92 -17.35 -8.09
N ALA A 19 -4.60 -18.33 -8.93
CA ALA A 19 -5.60 -19.10 -9.65
C ALA A 19 -6.53 -19.92 -8.74
N GLU A 20 -6.10 -20.20 -7.50
CA GLU A 20 -6.92 -20.86 -6.48
C GLU A 20 -7.99 -19.93 -5.86
N PHE A 21 -7.85 -18.60 -6.09
CA PHE A 21 -8.73 -17.56 -5.58
C PHE A 21 -9.38 -16.78 -6.75
N PRO A 22 -10.40 -17.37 -7.42
CA PRO A 22 -11.04 -16.79 -8.60
C PRO A 22 -11.85 -15.52 -8.25
N GLY A 23 -12.33 -14.82 -9.29
CA GLY A 23 -13.12 -13.58 -9.12
C GLY A 23 -14.32 -13.73 -8.18
N GLU A 24 -14.95 -14.92 -8.11
CA GLU A 24 -16.06 -15.19 -7.20
C GLU A 24 -15.64 -15.03 -5.72
N TYR A 25 -14.48 -15.56 -5.33
CA TYR A 25 -13.94 -15.39 -3.98
C TYR A 25 -13.83 -13.90 -3.61
N TRP A 26 -13.27 -13.08 -4.51
CA TRP A 26 -13.11 -11.64 -4.28
C TRP A 26 -14.44 -10.88 -4.25
N ARG A 27 -15.42 -11.29 -5.06
CA ARG A 27 -16.76 -10.70 -5.04
C ARG A 27 -17.51 -10.99 -3.74
N GLU A 28 -17.38 -12.22 -3.21
CA GLU A 28 -17.97 -12.59 -1.94
C GLU A 28 -17.39 -11.79 -0.78
N LEU A 29 -16.08 -11.64 -0.73
CA LEU A 29 -15.41 -10.80 0.26
C LEU A 29 -15.81 -9.32 0.15
N ASP A 30 -15.92 -8.78 -1.06
CA ASP A 30 -16.33 -7.39 -1.26
C ASP A 30 -17.78 -7.17 -0.75
N ARG A 31 -18.71 -8.09 -1.06
CA ARG A 31 -20.10 -8.03 -0.57
C ARG A 31 -20.19 -8.13 0.95
N ALA A 32 -19.41 -9.04 1.53
CA ALA A 32 -19.40 -9.27 2.97
C ALA A 32 -18.54 -8.25 3.74
N ARG A 33 -17.81 -7.39 3.05
CA ARG A 33 -16.78 -6.52 3.64
C ARG A 33 -15.80 -7.29 4.51
N ALA A 34 -15.45 -8.50 4.07
CA ALA A 34 -14.62 -9.43 4.83
C ALA A 34 -13.14 -9.31 4.46
N TYR A 35 -12.30 -9.65 5.42
CA TYR A 35 -10.85 -9.75 5.23
C TYR A 35 -10.49 -11.03 4.48
N PRO A 36 -9.55 -11.03 3.52
CA PRO A 36 -9.17 -12.19 2.72
C PRO A 36 -8.24 -13.15 3.48
N SER A 37 -8.71 -13.71 4.59
CA SER A 37 -7.90 -14.51 5.50
C SER A 37 -7.24 -15.72 4.84
N GLU A 38 -7.98 -16.47 4.01
CA GLU A 38 -7.47 -17.67 3.31
C GLU A 38 -6.36 -17.28 2.32
N PHE A 39 -6.57 -16.22 1.54
CA PHE A 39 -5.59 -15.72 0.60
C PHE A 39 -4.32 -15.22 1.29
N VAL A 40 -4.46 -14.45 2.38
CA VAL A 40 -3.33 -13.96 3.17
C VAL A 40 -2.57 -15.11 3.81
N SER A 41 -3.25 -16.15 4.30
CA SER A 41 -2.61 -17.36 4.83
C SER A 41 -1.83 -18.09 3.74
N ALA A 42 -2.42 -18.31 2.56
CA ALA A 42 -1.76 -18.98 1.45
C ALA A 42 -0.46 -18.24 1.01
N LEU A 43 -0.50 -16.89 0.92
CA LEU A 43 0.70 -16.10 0.63
C LEU A 43 1.74 -16.13 1.77
N THR A 44 1.28 -16.23 3.02
CA THR A 44 2.17 -16.37 4.18
C THR A 44 2.88 -17.71 4.16
N ASP A 45 2.14 -18.80 3.98
CA ASP A 45 2.64 -20.18 3.96
C ASP A 45 3.64 -20.39 2.80
N ALA A 46 3.43 -19.69 1.68
CA ALA A 46 4.33 -19.65 0.55
C ALA A 46 5.55 -18.70 0.76
N GLY A 47 5.65 -18.00 1.90
CA GLY A 47 6.76 -17.11 2.24
C GLY A 47 6.71 -15.72 1.58
N TYR A 48 5.66 -15.40 0.82
CA TYR A 48 5.63 -14.14 0.06
C TYR A 48 5.42 -12.90 0.92
N LEU A 49 4.82 -13.02 2.11
CA LEU A 49 4.67 -11.88 3.01
C LEU A 49 5.92 -11.59 3.86
N SER A 50 6.89 -12.49 3.86
CA SER A 50 8.19 -12.34 4.55
C SER A 50 9.37 -12.12 3.61
N VAL A 51 9.13 -11.86 2.31
CA VAL A 51 10.19 -11.72 1.29
C VAL A 51 11.24 -10.67 1.63
N LEU A 52 10.86 -9.59 2.31
CA LEU A 52 11.75 -8.49 2.71
C LEU A 52 12.45 -8.73 4.05
N ILE A 53 12.02 -9.72 4.84
CA ILE A 53 12.64 -10.06 6.12
C ILE A 53 13.93 -10.81 5.86
N PRO A 54 15.07 -10.42 6.48
CA PRO A 54 16.31 -11.16 6.35
C PRO A 54 16.18 -12.62 6.81
N GLU A 55 16.98 -13.52 6.21
CA GLU A 55 17.01 -14.95 6.55
C GLU A 55 17.30 -15.20 8.03
N ALA A 56 18.12 -14.34 8.65
CA ALA A 56 18.45 -14.41 10.09
C ALA A 56 17.19 -14.31 11.00
N TYR A 57 16.08 -13.79 10.48
CA TYR A 57 14.80 -13.66 11.19
C TYR A 57 13.70 -14.52 10.57
N GLY A 58 14.04 -15.48 9.72
CA GLY A 58 13.09 -16.44 9.12
C GLY A 58 12.42 -15.99 7.83
N GLY A 59 12.83 -14.87 7.25
CA GLY A 59 12.35 -14.42 5.93
C GLY A 59 13.21 -14.91 4.77
N SER A 60 12.97 -14.40 3.57
CA SER A 60 13.73 -14.75 2.35
C SER A 60 14.85 -13.76 2.03
N GLY A 61 14.91 -12.60 2.67
CA GLY A 61 15.94 -11.59 2.42
C GLY A 61 15.98 -11.04 0.99
N LEU A 62 14.85 -11.08 0.27
CA LEU A 62 14.77 -10.64 -1.11
C LEU A 62 14.62 -9.11 -1.21
N THR A 63 14.68 -8.61 -2.42
CA THR A 63 14.64 -7.18 -2.74
C THR A 63 13.22 -6.60 -2.78
N LEU A 64 13.10 -5.27 -2.77
CA LEU A 64 11.82 -4.60 -3.00
C LEU A 64 11.28 -4.91 -4.40
N GLY A 65 12.15 -5.07 -5.40
CA GLY A 65 11.77 -5.51 -6.74
C GLY A 65 11.06 -6.87 -6.74
N ALA A 66 11.50 -7.83 -5.91
CA ALA A 66 10.82 -9.11 -5.73
C ALA A 66 9.42 -8.94 -5.09
N ALA A 67 9.30 -8.10 -4.06
CA ALA A 67 8.01 -7.78 -3.44
C ALA A 67 7.05 -7.08 -4.44
N CYS A 68 7.57 -6.20 -5.29
CA CYS A 68 6.82 -5.59 -6.40
C CYS A 68 6.28 -6.64 -7.38
N ALA A 69 7.08 -7.63 -7.74
CA ALA A 69 6.65 -8.72 -8.62
C ALA A 69 5.50 -9.53 -8.02
N VAL A 70 5.53 -9.82 -6.71
CA VAL A 70 4.44 -10.48 -5.99
C VAL A 70 3.15 -9.66 -6.09
N LEU A 71 3.20 -8.40 -5.71
CA LEU A 71 2.00 -7.55 -5.65
C LEU A 71 1.42 -7.26 -7.03
N GLU A 72 2.28 -6.99 -8.02
CA GLU A 72 1.85 -6.81 -9.40
C GLU A 72 1.09 -8.03 -9.91
N GLU A 73 1.59 -9.24 -9.64
CA GLU A 73 0.97 -10.47 -10.12
C GLU A 73 -0.36 -10.76 -9.41
N VAL A 74 -0.47 -10.49 -8.10
CA VAL A 74 -1.74 -10.56 -7.37
C VAL A 74 -2.80 -9.69 -8.04
N HIS A 75 -2.47 -8.43 -8.34
CA HIS A 75 -3.41 -7.50 -8.97
C HIS A 75 -3.70 -7.85 -10.43
N ARG A 76 -2.70 -8.33 -11.18
CA ARG A 76 -2.86 -8.82 -12.55
C ARG A 76 -3.78 -10.03 -12.64
N SER A 77 -3.84 -10.85 -11.60
CA SER A 77 -4.76 -11.99 -11.49
C SER A 77 -6.19 -11.58 -11.10
N GLY A 78 -6.45 -10.31 -10.86
CA GLY A 78 -7.77 -9.80 -10.46
C GLY A 78 -8.01 -9.79 -8.96
N GLY A 79 -7.03 -10.18 -8.17
CA GLY A 79 -7.03 -10.11 -6.71
C GLY A 79 -6.85 -8.70 -6.16
N ASN A 80 -6.81 -8.59 -4.84
CA ASN A 80 -6.54 -7.37 -4.09
C ASN A 80 -5.39 -7.59 -3.10
N GLY A 81 -4.22 -7.01 -3.40
CA GLY A 81 -3.00 -7.13 -2.61
C GLY A 81 -2.93 -6.23 -1.37
N ALA A 82 -3.96 -5.44 -1.11
CA ALA A 82 -3.94 -4.41 -0.08
C ALA A 82 -3.65 -4.94 1.35
N ALA A 83 -4.05 -6.16 1.70
CA ALA A 83 -3.70 -6.82 2.96
C ALA A 83 -2.23 -7.27 3.02
N CYS A 84 -1.61 -7.47 1.87
CA CYS A 84 -0.24 -7.96 1.72
C CYS A 84 0.77 -6.81 1.72
N HIS A 85 0.55 -5.78 0.90
CA HIS A 85 1.47 -4.64 0.82
C HIS A 85 1.61 -3.92 2.16
N ALA A 86 0.51 -3.85 2.94
CA ALA A 86 0.53 -3.20 4.24
C ALA A 86 1.58 -3.81 5.17
N GLN A 87 1.69 -5.13 5.24
CA GLN A 87 2.73 -5.80 6.00
C GLN A 87 4.13 -5.51 5.45
N MET A 88 4.30 -5.52 4.14
CA MET A 88 5.59 -5.32 3.49
C MET A 88 6.19 -3.94 3.79
N TYR A 89 5.43 -2.83 3.67
CA TYR A 89 6.00 -1.50 3.91
C TYR A 89 6.03 -1.12 5.39
N THR A 90 5.01 -1.51 6.17
CA THR A 90 4.95 -1.20 7.61
C THR A 90 6.11 -1.83 8.34
N MET A 91 6.44 -3.06 8.02
CA MET A 91 7.61 -3.79 8.50
C MET A 91 8.93 -3.11 8.11
N GLY A 92 8.98 -2.41 6.98
CA GLY A 92 10.16 -1.67 6.52
C GLY A 92 10.65 -0.64 7.55
N THR A 93 9.75 -0.03 8.32
CA THR A 93 10.11 0.88 9.41
C THR A 93 10.86 0.15 10.53
N LEU A 94 10.39 -1.02 10.94
CA LEU A 94 11.07 -1.86 11.94
C LEU A 94 12.41 -2.39 11.42
N LEU A 95 12.45 -2.86 10.17
CA LEU A 95 13.67 -3.39 9.54
C LEU A 95 14.81 -2.36 9.48
N ARG A 96 14.49 -1.10 9.20
CA ARG A 96 15.49 -0.03 9.01
C ARG A 96 15.89 0.67 10.30
N HIS A 97 14.94 0.92 11.19
CA HIS A 97 15.12 1.80 12.34
C HIS A 97 14.97 1.08 13.68
N GLY A 98 14.49 -0.16 13.71
CA GLY A 98 14.41 -0.97 14.91
C GLY A 98 15.80 -1.36 15.43
N THR A 99 15.94 -1.48 16.75
CA THR A 99 17.12 -2.06 17.38
C THR A 99 17.21 -3.56 17.08
N ASP A 100 18.39 -4.16 17.25
CA ASP A 100 18.55 -5.61 17.07
C ASP A 100 17.65 -6.41 18.02
N ALA A 101 17.47 -5.93 19.25
CA ALA A 101 16.54 -6.54 20.21
C ALA A 101 15.09 -6.50 19.71
N GLN A 102 14.62 -5.36 19.19
CA GLN A 102 13.28 -5.24 18.60
C GLN A 102 13.11 -6.17 17.40
N LYS A 103 14.10 -6.22 16.51
CA LYS A 103 14.07 -7.11 15.33
C LYS A 103 14.01 -8.57 15.75
N GLN A 104 14.84 -8.99 16.71
CA GLN A 104 14.82 -10.37 17.23
C GLN A 104 13.52 -10.73 17.93
N THR A 105 12.86 -9.77 18.58
CA THR A 105 11.60 -10.00 19.28
C THR A 105 10.44 -10.18 18.31
N TRP A 106 10.36 -9.37 17.25
CA TRP A 106 9.16 -9.24 16.46
C TRP A 106 9.23 -9.87 15.07
N LEU A 107 10.38 -9.79 14.38
CA LEU A 107 10.49 -10.25 13.00
C LEU A 107 10.26 -11.75 12.79
N PRO A 108 10.74 -12.65 13.70
CA PRO A 108 10.48 -14.09 13.53
C PRO A 108 8.97 -14.43 13.53
N GLY A 109 8.21 -13.84 14.47
CA GLY A 109 6.76 -14.05 14.54
C GLY A 109 6.02 -13.46 13.30
N ILE A 110 6.51 -12.33 12.78
CA ILE A 110 5.96 -11.74 11.54
C ILE A 110 6.31 -12.63 10.34
N ALA A 111 7.53 -13.15 10.26
CA ALA A 111 7.96 -14.03 9.18
C ALA A 111 7.19 -15.36 9.15
N ALA A 112 6.94 -15.95 10.32
CA ALA A 112 6.16 -17.17 10.47
C ALA A 112 4.65 -16.98 10.23
N GLY A 113 4.18 -15.71 10.25
CA GLY A 113 2.76 -15.41 10.15
C GLY A 113 1.97 -15.50 11.46
N ASP A 114 2.67 -15.70 12.59
CA ASP A 114 2.08 -15.68 13.93
C ASP A 114 1.65 -14.27 14.36
N LEU A 115 2.30 -13.26 13.78
CA LEU A 115 2.04 -11.85 14.02
C LEU A 115 1.79 -11.11 12.69
N ARG A 116 0.76 -10.27 12.69
CA ARG A 116 0.41 -9.38 11.57
C ARG A 116 0.76 -7.93 11.91
N LEU A 117 1.63 -7.31 11.10
CA LEU A 117 1.98 -5.91 11.19
C LEU A 117 1.44 -5.17 9.95
N GLN A 118 0.17 -4.82 9.95
CA GLN A 118 -0.52 -4.20 8.81
C GLN A 118 -1.05 -2.79 9.12
N ALA A 119 -1.15 -2.41 10.38
CA ALA A 119 -1.66 -1.10 10.79
C ALA A 119 -0.55 -0.04 10.80
N PHE A 120 -0.80 1.08 10.10
CA PHE A 120 0.13 2.21 9.97
C PHE A 120 -0.58 3.51 10.36
N ALA A 121 -0.48 3.89 11.64
CA ALA A 121 -1.26 4.95 12.27
C ALA A 121 -0.53 6.30 12.21
N VAL A 122 -0.72 7.02 11.12
CA VAL A 122 -0.11 8.35 10.86
C VAL A 122 -1.16 9.45 10.75
N THR A 123 -2.14 9.26 9.86
CA THR A 123 -3.15 10.27 9.49
C THR A 123 -4.09 10.59 10.64
N GLU A 124 -4.42 11.88 10.82
CA GLU A 124 -5.41 12.37 11.79
C GLU A 124 -6.53 13.12 11.07
N PRO A 125 -7.70 13.35 11.70
CA PRO A 125 -8.84 14.03 11.06
C PRO A 125 -8.48 15.38 10.44
N ASP A 126 -7.61 16.15 11.08
CA ASP A 126 -7.18 17.49 10.64
C ASP A 126 -5.79 17.48 9.98
N SER A 127 -5.16 16.32 9.80
CA SER A 127 -3.76 16.19 9.36
C SER A 127 -3.57 14.98 8.47
N GLY A 128 -4.00 15.12 7.21
CA GLY A 128 -3.72 14.15 6.14
C GLY A 128 -2.43 14.51 5.41
N THR A 129 -2.51 15.41 4.43
CA THR A 129 -1.36 15.83 3.61
C THR A 129 -0.28 16.54 4.43
N ASP A 130 -0.65 17.40 5.35
CA ASP A 130 0.29 18.08 6.26
C ASP A 130 0.49 17.28 7.55
N THR A 131 1.26 16.19 7.47
CA THR A 131 1.60 15.33 8.61
C THR A 131 2.32 16.10 9.73
N SER A 132 2.93 17.26 9.43
CA SER A 132 3.58 18.08 10.46
C SER A 132 2.60 18.64 11.51
N ARG A 133 1.30 18.52 11.27
CA ARG A 133 0.23 19.03 12.16
C ARG A 133 -0.40 17.98 13.07
N ILE A 134 0.09 16.75 13.08
CA ILE A 134 -0.45 15.72 13.98
C ILE A 134 -0.45 16.19 15.44
N ARG A 135 -1.48 15.78 16.18
CA ARG A 135 -1.72 16.19 17.58
C ARG A 135 -1.71 15.02 18.56
N THR A 136 -1.81 13.78 18.07
CA THR A 136 -1.64 12.59 18.93
C THR A 136 -0.33 12.73 19.67
N ARG A 137 -0.37 12.75 20.99
CA ARG A 137 0.79 12.96 21.87
C ARG A 137 1.20 11.67 22.55
N ALA A 138 2.49 11.54 22.84
CA ALA A 138 3.06 10.48 23.67
C ALA A 138 3.95 11.14 24.73
N VAL A 139 3.54 11.07 25.98
CA VAL A 139 4.24 11.71 27.11
C VAL A 139 4.97 10.64 27.90
N ARG A 140 6.26 10.84 28.15
CA ARG A 140 7.06 9.91 28.94
C ARG A 140 6.57 9.83 30.38
N ASP A 141 6.34 8.62 30.88
CA ASP A 141 5.98 8.31 32.27
C ASP A 141 6.75 7.07 32.74
N GLY A 142 7.89 7.28 33.35
CA GLY A 142 8.80 6.21 33.78
C GLY A 142 9.31 5.39 32.60
N ASP A 143 9.01 4.10 32.59
CA ASP A 143 9.42 3.16 31.53
C ASP A 143 8.42 3.05 30.40
N ASP A 144 7.37 3.87 30.42
CA ASP A 144 6.32 3.91 29.40
C ASP A 144 6.20 5.30 28.75
N TYR A 145 5.46 5.34 27.65
CA TYR A 145 4.81 6.54 27.11
C TYR A 145 3.30 6.41 27.26
N VAL A 146 2.66 7.48 27.71
CA VAL A 146 1.20 7.60 27.77
C VAL A 146 0.75 8.31 26.50
N VAL A 147 -0.03 7.61 25.70
CA VAL A 147 -0.49 8.08 24.38
C VAL A 147 -1.95 8.49 24.45
N SER A 148 -2.26 9.71 23.97
CA SER A 148 -3.63 10.22 23.86
C SER A 148 -3.80 10.96 22.54
N GLY A 149 -4.93 10.75 21.86
CA GLY A 149 -5.24 11.36 20.55
C GLY A 149 -6.11 10.48 19.67
N GLN A 150 -6.08 10.74 18.38
CA GLN A 150 -6.94 10.09 17.40
C GLN A 150 -6.21 9.90 16.08
N LYS A 151 -6.46 8.77 15.41
CA LYS A 151 -6.02 8.49 14.03
C LYS A 151 -7.22 8.08 13.18
N VAL A 152 -7.16 8.38 11.89
CA VAL A 152 -8.25 8.11 10.96
C VAL A 152 -7.74 7.49 9.64
N PHE A 153 -8.59 6.72 8.97
CA PHE A 153 -8.26 5.98 7.76
C PHE A 153 -7.10 4.99 7.95
N ILE A 154 -7.04 4.38 9.14
CA ILE A 154 -6.05 3.34 9.41
C ILE A 154 -6.65 2.01 8.97
N SER A 155 -5.98 1.34 8.05
CA SER A 155 -6.52 0.13 7.43
C SER A 155 -6.10 -1.12 8.19
N ARG A 156 -7.02 -2.09 8.24
CA ARG A 156 -6.80 -3.47 8.74
C ARG A 156 -6.34 -3.57 10.19
N THR A 157 -6.70 -2.62 11.02
CA THR A 157 -6.36 -2.63 12.45
C THR A 157 -6.98 -3.82 13.18
N GLU A 158 -8.20 -4.22 12.82
CA GLU A 158 -8.89 -5.39 13.41
C GLU A 158 -8.24 -6.74 13.00
N HIS A 159 -7.32 -6.71 12.03
CA HIS A 159 -6.57 -7.87 11.51
C HIS A 159 -5.07 -7.73 11.73
N SER A 160 -4.65 -6.83 12.60
CA SER A 160 -3.25 -6.57 12.95
C SER A 160 -3.00 -6.87 14.41
N ASP A 161 -1.93 -7.62 14.69
CA ASP A 161 -1.42 -7.83 16.05
C ASP A 161 -0.53 -6.68 16.50
N LEU A 162 0.11 -6.03 15.54
CA LEU A 162 1.05 -4.93 15.75
C LEU A 162 0.68 -3.72 14.89
N MET A 163 1.01 -2.53 15.39
CA MET A 163 0.79 -1.25 14.70
C MET A 163 2.03 -0.35 14.78
N ILE A 164 2.38 0.29 13.69
CA ILE A 164 3.30 1.45 13.71
C ILE A 164 2.48 2.70 13.98
N LEU A 165 2.81 3.41 15.06
CA LEU A 165 2.16 4.63 15.48
C LEU A 165 3.12 5.81 15.43
N LEU A 166 2.75 6.89 14.73
CA LEU A 166 3.43 8.18 14.79
C LEU A 166 2.71 9.11 15.77
N ALA A 167 3.41 9.56 16.81
CA ALA A 167 2.87 10.49 17.80
C ALA A 167 3.90 11.57 18.17
N ARG A 168 3.45 12.69 18.76
CA ARG A 168 4.34 13.75 19.24
C ARG A 168 4.84 13.46 20.65
N THR A 169 6.14 13.45 20.79
CA THR A 169 6.84 13.43 22.09
C THR A 169 7.26 14.83 22.53
N THR A 170 7.38 15.79 21.60
CA THR A 170 7.62 17.20 21.87
C THR A 170 6.55 18.05 21.19
N PRO A 171 5.95 19.04 21.88
CA PRO A 171 4.99 19.97 21.29
C PRO A 171 5.56 20.66 20.05
N ARG A 172 4.72 20.88 19.02
CA ARG A 172 5.15 21.44 17.72
C ARG A 172 5.78 22.83 17.88
N GLU A 173 5.24 23.63 18.77
CA GLU A 173 5.67 24.99 19.09
C GLU A 173 7.05 25.07 19.77
N GLU A 174 7.50 23.96 20.36
CA GLU A 174 8.81 23.85 21.00
C GLU A 174 9.90 23.34 20.03
N CYS A 175 9.51 22.93 18.82
CA CYS A 175 10.42 22.36 17.85
C CYS A 175 10.98 23.42 16.87
N ALA A 176 12.25 23.32 16.53
CA ALA A 176 12.90 24.19 15.54
C ALA A 176 12.30 23.99 14.13
N LYS A 177 11.93 22.75 13.79
CA LYS A 177 11.21 22.40 12.57
C LYS A 177 9.91 21.71 12.94
N HIS A 178 8.84 22.00 12.23
CA HIS A 178 7.52 21.41 12.49
C HIS A 178 7.47 19.88 12.32
N THR A 179 8.45 19.31 11.64
CA THR A 179 8.63 17.86 11.46
C THR A 179 9.41 17.19 12.59
N ASP A 180 10.07 17.97 13.45
CA ASP A 180 10.78 17.45 14.63
C ASP A 180 9.79 17.14 15.76
N GLY A 181 10.22 16.45 16.78
CA GLY A 181 9.42 16.16 17.97
C GLY A 181 8.34 15.09 17.77
N MET A 182 8.34 14.41 16.64
CA MET A 182 7.53 13.21 16.40
C MET A 182 8.35 11.95 16.61
N SER A 183 7.73 10.92 17.18
CA SER A 183 8.36 9.62 17.46
C SER A 183 7.51 8.49 16.91
N VAL A 184 8.15 7.37 16.57
CA VAL A 184 7.49 6.17 16.08
C VAL A 184 7.51 5.10 17.15
N PHE A 185 6.37 4.48 17.36
CA PHE A 185 6.18 3.40 18.32
C PHE A 185 5.67 2.14 17.63
N LEU A 186 6.17 0.98 18.04
CA LEU A 186 5.55 -0.31 17.76
C LEU A 186 4.56 -0.63 18.88
N VAL A 187 3.28 -0.64 18.57
CA VAL A 187 2.19 -0.91 19.53
C VAL A 187 1.75 -2.37 19.38
N ASP A 188 1.75 -3.13 20.46
CA ASP A 188 1.11 -4.45 20.54
C ASP A 188 -0.41 -4.26 20.68
N MET A 189 -1.14 -4.51 19.61
CA MET A 189 -2.58 -4.29 19.55
C MET A 189 -3.36 -5.29 20.38
N ARG A 190 -2.80 -6.50 20.62
CA ARG A 190 -3.40 -7.55 21.42
C ARG A 190 -3.56 -7.13 22.88
N GLU A 191 -2.66 -6.27 23.36
CA GLU A 191 -2.69 -5.69 24.71
C GLU A 191 -3.36 -4.32 24.74
N ALA A 192 -3.27 -3.56 23.66
CA ALA A 192 -3.76 -2.17 23.61
C ALA A 192 -5.28 -2.07 23.46
N VAL A 193 -5.90 -2.93 22.66
CA VAL A 193 -7.34 -2.89 22.39
C VAL A 193 -8.13 -3.17 23.68
N GLY A 194 -8.99 -2.24 24.05
CA GLY A 194 -9.72 -2.25 25.32
C GLY A 194 -8.93 -1.74 26.53
N ASN A 195 -7.62 -1.44 26.37
CA ASN A 195 -6.75 -0.89 27.41
C ASN A 195 -6.16 0.45 26.95
N GLY A 196 -7.02 1.40 26.60
CA GLY A 196 -6.64 2.74 26.12
C GLY A 196 -6.63 2.86 24.59
N LEU A 197 -6.94 1.81 23.83
CA LEU A 197 -7.17 1.85 22.39
C LEU A 197 -8.58 1.38 22.05
N THR A 198 -9.35 2.22 21.38
CA THR A 198 -10.66 1.89 20.80
C THR A 198 -10.57 1.99 19.28
N ILE A 199 -11.13 1.00 18.58
CA ILE A 199 -11.20 0.90 17.12
C ILE A 199 -12.65 1.10 16.69
N ALA A 200 -12.90 2.01 15.74
CA ALA A 200 -14.20 2.21 15.12
C ALA A 200 -14.10 2.03 13.59
N PRO A 201 -14.91 1.17 12.96
CA PRO A 201 -14.87 0.97 11.53
C PRO A 201 -15.38 2.21 10.77
N ILE A 202 -14.82 2.44 9.57
CA ILE A 202 -15.25 3.48 8.63
C ILE A 202 -15.75 2.79 7.36
N ASP A 203 -17.01 3.05 7.01
CA ASP A 203 -17.57 2.60 5.74
C ASP A 203 -16.96 3.36 4.57
N THR A 204 -16.38 2.64 3.63
CA THR A 204 -15.77 3.21 2.41
C THR A 204 -16.39 2.62 1.16
N MET A 205 -16.16 3.24 0.00
CA MET A 205 -16.69 2.75 -1.29
C MET A 205 -16.11 1.40 -1.73
N MET A 206 -15.06 0.93 -1.08
CA MET A 206 -14.40 -0.34 -1.37
C MET A 206 -14.21 -1.16 -0.09
N ASN A 207 -13.99 -2.46 -0.22
CA ASN A 207 -13.63 -3.31 0.91
C ASN A 207 -12.16 -3.10 1.30
N HIS A 208 -11.90 -2.26 2.32
CA HIS A 208 -10.54 -1.89 2.72
C HIS A 208 -10.28 -2.00 4.23
N ALA A 209 -11.29 -2.36 5.01
CA ALA A 209 -11.20 -2.44 6.47
C ALA A 209 -10.58 -1.17 7.09
N SER A 210 -11.05 0.00 6.67
CA SER A 210 -10.58 1.29 7.20
C SER A 210 -11.19 1.58 8.55
N THR A 211 -10.42 2.13 9.46
CA THR A 211 -10.84 2.41 10.83
C THR A 211 -10.40 3.78 11.31
N GLU A 212 -11.06 4.21 12.36
CA GLU A 212 -10.72 5.32 13.22
C GLU A 212 -10.21 4.77 14.55
N LEU A 213 -9.16 5.34 15.10
CA LEU A 213 -8.51 4.91 16.33
C LEU A 213 -8.55 6.01 17.37
N PHE A 214 -8.99 5.69 18.57
CA PHE A 214 -9.01 6.60 19.72
C PHE A 214 -8.04 6.08 20.77
N PHE A 215 -7.11 6.95 21.20
CA PHE A 215 -6.13 6.67 22.25
C PHE A 215 -6.49 7.47 23.49
N GLU A 216 -6.80 6.77 24.58
CA GLU A 216 -7.17 7.32 25.87
C GLU A 216 -6.19 6.81 26.92
N ASP A 217 -5.11 7.55 27.12
CA ASP A 217 -4.02 7.23 28.04
C ASP A 217 -3.42 5.80 27.83
N LEU A 218 -3.32 5.39 26.57
CA LEU A 218 -2.70 4.12 26.20
C LEU A 218 -1.25 4.08 26.65
N ARG A 219 -0.88 3.07 27.44
CA ARG A 219 0.51 2.84 27.82
C ARG A 219 1.27 2.03 26.78
N VAL A 220 2.38 2.59 26.31
CA VAL A 220 3.27 1.94 25.36
C VAL A 220 4.67 1.88 25.99
N PRO A 221 5.27 0.69 26.14
CA PRO A 221 6.61 0.56 26.70
C PRO A 221 7.64 1.40 25.94
N ALA A 222 8.51 2.07 26.65
CA ALA A 222 9.56 2.88 26.02
C ALA A 222 10.54 2.03 25.17
N ALA A 223 10.67 0.75 25.48
CA ALA A 223 11.42 -0.21 24.67
C ALA A 223 10.84 -0.40 23.26
N ASN A 224 9.57 0.01 23.05
CA ASN A 224 8.88 -0.08 21.77
C ASN A 224 9.03 1.21 20.90
N LEU A 225 9.77 2.21 21.37
CA LEU A 225 10.18 3.36 20.56
C LEU A 225 11.11 2.88 19.45
N ILE A 226 10.76 3.14 18.20
CA ILE A 226 11.58 2.81 17.03
C ILE A 226 12.42 4.02 16.62
N GLY A 227 13.74 3.81 16.53
CA GLY A 227 14.69 4.88 16.23
C GLY A 227 14.91 5.82 17.40
N ALA A 228 15.28 7.07 17.14
CA ALA A 228 15.52 8.08 18.15
C ALA A 228 14.24 8.90 18.43
N GLU A 229 14.03 9.26 19.71
CA GLU A 229 12.93 10.14 20.09
C GLU A 229 13.00 11.48 19.34
N GLY A 230 11.86 11.97 18.89
CA GLY A 230 11.75 13.22 18.14
C GLY A 230 12.15 13.13 16.66
N GLN A 231 12.64 11.99 16.16
CA GLN A 231 13.09 11.76 14.78
C GLN A 231 12.14 10.88 13.95
N GLY A 232 10.96 10.61 14.47
CA GLY A 232 10.01 9.65 13.88
C GLY A 232 9.52 10.03 12.49
N PHE A 233 9.44 11.31 12.16
CA PHE A 233 9.02 11.74 10.82
C PHE A 233 9.99 11.24 9.73
N ARG A 234 11.30 11.24 10.00
CA ARG A 234 12.30 10.69 9.08
C ARG A 234 12.14 9.19 8.91
N CYS A 235 11.89 8.46 10.01
CA CYS A 235 11.67 7.01 9.96
C CYS A 235 10.45 6.66 9.09
N ILE A 236 9.36 7.43 9.20
CA ILE A 236 8.15 7.25 8.39
C ILE A 236 8.42 7.54 6.91
N LEU A 237 9.14 8.60 6.58
CA LEU A 237 9.44 8.95 5.18
C LEU A 237 10.22 7.84 4.45
N ASP A 238 11.17 7.20 5.12
CA ASP A 238 11.93 6.08 4.54
C ASP A 238 10.99 4.90 4.21
N GLY A 239 10.03 4.58 5.09
CA GLY A 239 9.01 3.57 4.84
C GLY A 239 8.08 3.95 3.68
N MET A 240 7.70 5.23 3.56
CA MET A 240 6.81 5.71 2.51
C MET A 240 7.41 5.67 1.10
N ASN A 241 8.75 5.61 0.93
CA ASN A 241 9.34 5.37 -0.39
C ASN A 241 9.03 3.95 -0.87
N ALA A 242 9.25 2.94 -0.01
CA ALA A 242 8.90 1.56 -0.32
C ALA A 242 7.39 1.40 -0.59
N GLU A 243 6.55 2.02 0.24
CA GLU A 243 5.09 1.98 0.08
C GLU A 243 4.66 2.51 -1.30
N ARG A 244 5.18 3.67 -1.74
CA ARG A 244 4.85 4.22 -3.06
C ARG A 244 5.24 3.30 -4.20
N ILE A 245 6.40 2.65 -4.12
CA ILE A 245 6.88 1.72 -5.16
C ILE A 245 6.02 0.45 -5.18
N LEU A 246 5.69 -0.12 -4.02
CA LEU A 246 4.83 -1.30 -3.91
C LEU A 246 3.42 -1.01 -4.45
N ILE A 247 2.81 0.10 -4.05
CA ILE A 247 1.49 0.51 -4.57
C ILE A 247 1.54 0.81 -6.07
N ALA A 248 2.62 1.39 -6.56
CA ALA A 248 2.78 1.58 -8.00
C ALA A 248 2.80 0.25 -8.76
N SER A 249 3.42 -0.80 -8.20
CA SER A 249 3.39 -2.15 -8.83
C SER A 249 1.99 -2.77 -8.80
N GLU A 250 1.20 -2.58 -7.74
CA GLU A 250 -0.21 -2.96 -7.69
C GLU A 250 -1.01 -2.28 -8.80
N CYS A 251 -0.82 -0.97 -8.99
CA CYS A 251 -1.45 -0.22 -10.06
C CYS A 251 -1.10 -0.77 -11.46
N ILE A 252 0.15 -1.21 -11.68
CA ILE A 252 0.53 -1.84 -12.96
C ILE A 252 -0.22 -3.17 -13.14
N GLY A 253 -0.31 -3.98 -12.09
CA GLY A 253 -1.11 -5.21 -12.10
C GLY A 253 -2.57 -4.94 -12.46
N ASP A 254 -3.21 -3.97 -11.81
CA ASP A 254 -4.57 -3.54 -12.10
C ASP A 254 -4.73 -3.04 -13.54
N ALA A 255 -3.84 -2.19 -14.01
CA ALA A 255 -3.89 -1.64 -15.36
C ALA A 255 -3.80 -2.75 -16.43
N ARG A 256 -2.96 -3.73 -16.23
CA ARG A 256 -2.83 -4.91 -17.10
C ARG A 256 -4.08 -5.78 -17.05
N TRP A 257 -4.65 -5.99 -15.86
CA TRP A 257 -5.91 -6.72 -15.71
C TRP A 257 -7.05 -6.03 -16.47
N PHE A 258 -7.25 -4.72 -16.28
CA PHE A 258 -8.28 -3.95 -16.98
C PHE A 258 -8.09 -3.96 -18.49
N THR A 259 -6.86 -3.79 -18.96
CA THR A 259 -6.54 -3.78 -20.40
C THR A 259 -6.84 -5.13 -21.03
N GLN A 260 -6.44 -6.23 -20.37
CA GLN A 260 -6.72 -7.58 -20.84
C GLN A 260 -8.22 -7.88 -20.85
N LYS A 261 -8.92 -7.55 -19.75
CA LYS A 261 -10.37 -7.74 -19.61
C LYS A 261 -11.15 -6.98 -20.69
N ALA A 262 -10.76 -5.72 -20.96
CA ALA A 262 -11.37 -4.91 -22.02
C ALA A 262 -11.11 -5.50 -23.42
N ALA A 263 -9.89 -5.98 -23.66
CA ALA A 263 -9.51 -6.58 -24.95
C ALA A 263 -10.28 -7.87 -25.20
N ASP A 264 -10.42 -8.75 -24.20
CA ASP A 264 -11.15 -10.01 -24.31
C ASP A 264 -12.63 -9.74 -24.59
N TYR A 265 -13.26 -8.87 -23.81
CA TYR A 265 -14.63 -8.49 -24.03
C TYR A 265 -14.84 -7.87 -25.43
N ALA A 266 -13.92 -7.03 -25.91
CA ALA A 266 -14.00 -6.40 -27.21
C ALA A 266 -13.88 -7.41 -28.38
N ARG A 267 -13.17 -8.54 -28.20
CA ARG A 267 -13.09 -9.63 -29.18
C ARG A 267 -14.38 -10.43 -29.26
N GLU A 268 -15.07 -10.64 -28.14
CA GLU A 268 -16.25 -11.52 -28.04
C GLU A 268 -17.56 -10.79 -28.28
N ARG A 269 -17.71 -9.58 -27.73
CA ARG A 269 -18.95 -8.80 -27.81
C ARG A 269 -19.24 -8.37 -29.23
N ARG A 270 -20.39 -8.81 -29.75
CA ARG A 270 -20.85 -8.46 -31.11
C ARG A 270 -21.96 -7.43 -31.07
N VAL A 271 -21.83 -6.41 -31.90
CA VAL A 271 -22.85 -5.37 -32.15
C VAL A 271 -22.85 -5.09 -33.66
N PHE A 272 -23.99 -5.01 -34.26
CA PHE A 272 -24.12 -4.92 -35.72
C PHE A 272 -23.35 -6.03 -36.46
N ASP A 273 -23.51 -7.28 -35.97
CA ASP A 273 -22.98 -8.53 -36.55
C ASP A 273 -21.43 -8.66 -36.54
N ARG A 274 -20.73 -7.76 -35.89
CA ARG A 274 -19.26 -7.82 -35.80
C ARG A 274 -18.75 -7.58 -34.35
N PRO A 275 -17.56 -8.08 -34.02
CA PRO A 275 -16.92 -7.76 -32.73
C PRO A 275 -16.74 -6.26 -32.58
N ILE A 276 -17.04 -5.72 -31.37
CA ILE A 276 -16.87 -4.30 -31.09
C ILE A 276 -15.39 -3.88 -31.19
N GLY A 277 -14.46 -4.80 -30.97
CA GLY A 277 -13.02 -4.61 -31.14
C GLY A 277 -12.59 -4.26 -32.57
N GLN A 278 -13.46 -4.37 -33.58
CA GLN A 278 -13.16 -3.88 -34.93
C GLN A 278 -13.35 -2.36 -35.08
N ASN A 279 -13.89 -1.67 -34.08
CA ASN A 279 -14.07 -0.21 -34.11
C ASN A 279 -12.84 0.48 -33.51
N GLN A 280 -12.25 1.44 -34.22
CA GLN A 280 -11.14 2.23 -33.75
C GLN A 280 -11.45 3.00 -32.44
N GLY A 281 -12.73 3.43 -32.26
CA GLY A 281 -13.20 4.04 -31.02
C GLY A 281 -13.14 3.12 -29.81
N VAL A 282 -13.02 1.79 -29.99
CA VAL A 282 -12.79 0.79 -28.94
C VAL A 282 -11.30 0.41 -28.86
N GLN A 283 -10.65 0.17 -30.01
CA GLN A 283 -9.25 -0.25 -30.10
C GLN A 283 -8.29 0.79 -29.52
N PHE A 284 -8.46 2.06 -29.89
CA PHE A 284 -7.48 3.10 -29.57
C PHE A 284 -7.44 3.43 -28.07
N PRO A 285 -8.55 3.55 -27.33
CA PRO A 285 -8.51 3.68 -25.88
C PRO A 285 -7.78 2.50 -25.19
N ILE A 286 -8.07 1.26 -25.58
CA ILE A 286 -7.42 0.06 -25.02
C ILE A 286 -5.92 0.09 -25.31
N ALA A 287 -5.52 0.38 -26.55
CA ALA A 287 -4.12 0.46 -26.94
C ALA A 287 -3.39 1.58 -26.19
N ARG A 288 -4.03 2.73 -25.98
CA ARG A 288 -3.46 3.84 -25.20
C ARG A 288 -3.27 3.47 -23.75
N ALA A 289 -4.26 2.83 -23.12
CA ALA A 289 -4.17 2.34 -21.75
C ALA A 289 -3.00 1.35 -21.58
N HIS A 290 -2.83 0.43 -22.53
CA HIS A 290 -1.70 -0.49 -22.55
C HIS A 290 -0.35 0.24 -22.62
N ILE A 291 -0.18 1.20 -23.53
CA ILE A 291 1.05 1.98 -23.69
C ILE A 291 1.39 2.75 -22.41
N GLN A 292 0.40 3.38 -21.80
CA GLN A 292 0.59 4.13 -20.54
C GLN A 292 1.00 3.21 -19.40
N SER A 293 0.40 2.02 -19.31
CA SER A 293 0.74 1.01 -18.29
C SER A 293 2.18 0.52 -18.43
N GLU A 294 2.63 0.23 -19.68
CA GLU A 294 4.00 -0.23 -19.90
C GLU A 294 5.04 0.88 -19.65
N ALA A 295 4.72 2.13 -20.01
CA ALA A 295 5.59 3.27 -19.70
C ALA A 295 5.71 3.49 -18.18
N ALA A 296 4.60 3.40 -17.44
CA ALA A 296 4.61 3.50 -15.99
C ALA A 296 5.37 2.33 -15.34
N ALA A 297 5.25 1.11 -15.87
CA ALA A 297 5.98 -0.05 -15.38
C ALA A 297 7.50 0.10 -15.47
N LEU A 298 8.02 0.81 -16.50
CA LEU A 298 9.45 1.13 -16.60
C LEU A 298 9.89 2.02 -15.43
N MET A 299 9.11 3.04 -15.09
CA MET A 299 9.41 3.93 -13.97
C MET A 299 9.33 3.20 -12.61
N VAL A 300 8.39 2.27 -12.45
CA VAL A 300 8.30 1.45 -11.23
C VAL A 300 9.56 0.59 -11.04
N ARG A 301 10.04 -0.05 -12.12
CA ARG A 301 11.27 -0.85 -12.09
C ARG A 301 12.50 0.00 -11.75
N GLU A 302 12.62 1.19 -12.34
CA GLU A 302 13.71 2.10 -12.03
C GLU A 302 13.71 2.51 -10.55
N ALA A 303 12.53 2.89 -10.02
CA ALA A 303 12.39 3.27 -8.62
C ALA A 303 12.74 2.11 -7.67
N ALA A 304 12.32 0.87 -7.99
CA ALA A 304 12.65 -0.31 -7.22
C ALA A 304 14.15 -0.62 -7.26
N ALA A 305 14.78 -0.54 -8.43
CA ALA A 305 16.21 -0.80 -8.60
C ALA A 305 17.08 0.20 -7.82
N LEU A 306 16.74 1.51 -7.85
CA LEU A 306 17.42 2.53 -7.06
C LEU A 306 17.28 2.27 -5.56
N TYR A 307 16.06 1.90 -5.13
CA TYR A 307 15.80 1.58 -3.73
C TYR A 307 16.62 0.38 -3.26
N ASP A 308 16.65 -0.70 -4.03
CA ASP A 308 17.38 -1.94 -3.75
C ASP A 308 18.91 -1.72 -3.74
N ALA A 309 19.40 -0.78 -4.57
CA ALA A 309 20.79 -0.36 -4.57
C ALA A 309 21.16 0.57 -3.39
N GLY A 310 20.20 0.95 -2.53
CA GLY A 310 20.42 1.91 -1.46
C GLY A 310 20.64 3.36 -1.94
N ALA A 311 20.32 3.64 -3.21
CA ALA A 311 20.40 4.98 -3.79
C ALA A 311 19.18 5.85 -3.40
N PRO A 312 19.28 7.19 -3.48
CA PRO A 312 18.12 8.05 -3.32
C PRO A 312 17.06 7.74 -4.38
N ALA A 313 15.88 7.29 -3.94
CA ALA A 313 14.79 6.86 -4.82
C ALA A 313 13.49 7.69 -4.61
N GLY A 314 13.57 8.81 -3.90
CA GLY A 314 12.37 9.57 -3.49
C GLY A 314 11.62 10.19 -4.66
N SER A 315 12.31 10.73 -5.64
CA SER A 315 11.72 11.36 -6.84
C SER A 315 11.14 10.30 -7.78
N GLU A 316 11.88 9.21 -8.02
CA GLU A 316 11.45 8.10 -8.86
C GLU A 316 10.24 7.38 -8.23
N ALA A 317 10.23 7.17 -6.91
CA ALA A 317 9.08 6.62 -6.19
C ALA A 317 7.82 7.50 -6.33
N ASN A 318 7.98 8.82 -6.28
CA ASN A 318 6.89 9.77 -6.54
C ASN A 318 6.38 9.67 -7.99
N MET A 319 7.28 9.73 -8.97
CA MET A 319 6.94 9.64 -10.39
C MET A 319 6.30 8.29 -10.74
N ALA A 320 6.86 7.19 -10.22
CA ALA A 320 6.33 5.85 -10.40
C ALA A 320 4.88 5.74 -9.88
N LYS A 321 4.64 6.20 -8.64
CA LYS A 321 3.32 6.16 -8.03
C LYS A 321 2.31 7.01 -8.81
N LEU A 322 2.67 8.21 -9.23
CA LEU A 322 1.80 9.08 -10.01
C LEU A 322 1.42 8.43 -11.34
N LEU A 323 2.41 8.06 -12.15
CA LEU A 323 2.21 7.48 -13.47
C LEU A 323 1.41 6.18 -13.40
N ALA A 324 1.73 5.28 -12.46
CA ALA A 324 1.07 4.00 -12.33
C ALA A 324 -0.40 4.16 -11.88
N SER A 325 -0.68 5.03 -10.91
CA SER A 325 -2.07 5.27 -10.45
C SER A 325 -2.94 5.94 -11.51
N GLU A 326 -2.39 6.85 -12.32
CA GLU A 326 -3.09 7.46 -13.45
C GLU A 326 -3.33 6.45 -14.58
N ALA A 327 -2.34 5.62 -14.91
CA ALA A 327 -2.46 4.56 -15.92
C ALA A 327 -3.50 3.51 -15.51
N SER A 328 -3.50 3.08 -14.25
CA SER A 328 -4.48 2.13 -13.72
C SER A 328 -5.90 2.69 -13.78
N TRP A 329 -6.11 3.93 -13.35
CA TRP A 329 -7.40 4.59 -13.44
C TRP A 329 -7.88 4.72 -14.88
N ALA A 330 -7.02 5.18 -15.81
CA ALA A 330 -7.36 5.30 -17.22
C ALA A 330 -7.71 3.96 -17.87
N ALA A 331 -7.00 2.88 -17.48
CA ALA A 331 -7.32 1.53 -17.94
C ALA A 331 -8.65 1.04 -17.38
N GLY A 332 -8.95 1.32 -16.10
CA GLY A 332 -10.24 1.01 -15.47
C GLY A 332 -11.41 1.74 -16.11
N ASP A 333 -11.28 3.04 -16.33
CA ASP A 333 -12.30 3.86 -17.04
C ASP A 333 -12.53 3.35 -18.47
N THR A 334 -11.45 3.02 -19.19
CA THR A 334 -11.53 2.39 -20.51
C THR A 334 -12.26 1.04 -20.45
N CYS A 335 -11.94 0.21 -19.47
CA CYS A 335 -12.51 -1.11 -19.32
C CYS A 335 -14.02 -1.04 -19.04
N ILE A 336 -14.47 -0.19 -18.12
CA ILE A 336 -15.91 -0.03 -17.82
C ILE A 336 -16.65 0.53 -19.02
N GLN A 337 -16.06 1.48 -19.74
CA GLN A 337 -16.66 2.05 -20.97
C GLN A 337 -16.82 0.99 -22.07
N VAL A 338 -15.82 0.13 -22.28
CA VAL A 338 -15.86 -0.96 -23.27
C VAL A 338 -16.94 -1.98 -22.94
N HIS A 339 -17.13 -2.30 -21.66
CA HIS A 339 -18.17 -3.24 -21.19
C HIS A 339 -19.58 -2.62 -21.25
N GLY A 340 -19.71 -1.28 -21.25
CA GLY A 340 -20.99 -0.61 -21.18
C GLY A 340 -21.77 -1.02 -19.93
N GLY A 341 -23.05 -1.35 -20.05
CA GLY A 341 -23.87 -1.76 -18.90
C GLY A 341 -23.32 -2.94 -18.12
N TYR A 342 -22.62 -3.86 -18.77
CA TYR A 342 -21.98 -5.00 -18.09
C TYR A 342 -20.76 -4.60 -17.24
N GLY A 343 -20.17 -3.43 -17.48
CA GLY A 343 -19.11 -2.89 -16.61
C GLY A 343 -19.60 -2.55 -15.21
N PHE A 344 -20.90 -2.29 -15.03
CA PHE A 344 -21.54 -2.04 -13.73
C PHE A 344 -22.03 -3.32 -13.05
N ALA A 345 -22.07 -4.45 -13.77
CA ALA A 345 -22.54 -5.72 -13.22
C ALA A 345 -21.42 -6.37 -12.38
N GLN A 346 -21.75 -6.74 -11.13
CA GLN A 346 -20.79 -7.31 -10.19
C GLN A 346 -20.09 -8.57 -10.72
N ASP A 347 -20.80 -9.39 -11.52
CA ASP A 347 -20.28 -10.64 -12.07
C ASP A 347 -19.09 -10.46 -13.03
N TYR A 348 -18.86 -9.25 -13.51
CA TYR A 348 -17.73 -8.92 -14.38
C TYR A 348 -16.48 -8.45 -13.64
N ASP A 349 -16.56 -8.16 -12.34
CA ASP A 349 -15.48 -7.64 -11.48
C ASP A 349 -14.96 -6.23 -11.84
N VAL A 350 -15.39 -5.65 -12.96
CA VAL A 350 -14.86 -4.36 -13.46
C VAL A 350 -15.14 -3.24 -12.48
N GLU A 351 -16.40 -3.15 -11.98
CA GLU A 351 -16.79 -2.11 -11.03
C GLU A 351 -16.07 -2.24 -9.68
N ARG A 352 -15.85 -3.48 -9.18
CA ARG A 352 -15.12 -3.74 -7.94
C ARG A 352 -13.67 -3.25 -8.06
N LYS A 353 -12.97 -3.70 -9.10
CA LYS A 353 -11.58 -3.29 -9.36
C LYS A 353 -11.46 -1.79 -9.61
N LEU A 354 -12.46 -1.15 -10.25
CA LEU A 354 -12.48 0.30 -10.44
C LEU A 354 -12.58 1.06 -9.12
N ARG A 355 -13.41 0.59 -8.18
CA ARG A 355 -13.48 1.17 -6.82
C ARG A 355 -12.15 1.00 -6.07
N GLU A 356 -11.51 -0.16 -6.19
CA GLU A 356 -10.22 -0.47 -5.56
C GLU A 356 -9.10 0.44 -6.09
N THR A 357 -8.92 0.49 -7.40
CA THR A 357 -7.83 1.26 -8.02
C THR A 357 -7.97 2.78 -7.81
N ARG A 358 -9.19 3.28 -7.52
CA ARG A 358 -9.41 4.72 -7.26
C ARG A 358 -8.65 5.20 -6.02
N LEU A 359 -8.45 4.35 -5.05
CA LEU A 359 -7.71 4.67 -3.82
C LEU A 359 -6.31 5.22 -4.13
N TYR A 360 -5.63 4.62 -5.08
CA TYR A 360 -4.22 4.90 -5.36
C TYR A 360 -3.93 6.30 -5.91
N GLN A 361 -4.92 7.04 -6.37
CA GLN A 361 -4.74 8.46 -6.71
C GLN A 361 -4.77 9.38 -5.47
N VAL A 362 -5.28 8.88 -4.33
CA VAL A 362 -5.44 9.63 -3.08
C VAL A 362 -4.36 9.24 -2.07
N ALA A 363 -4.13 7.95 -1.89
CA ALA A 363 -3.22 7.38 -0.89
C ALA A 363 -2.02 6.67 -1.56
N PRO A 364 -0.87 6.55 -0.87
CA PRO A 364 -0.52 7.13 0.43
C PRO A 364 -0.17 8.63 0.36
N VAL A 365 0.25 9.10 -0.81
CA VAL A 365 0.62 10.49 -1.08
C VAL A 365 -0.25 11.02 -2.22
N SER A 366 -0.91 12.15 -2.00
CA SER A 366 -1.80 12.74 -3.00
C SER A 366 -1.05 13.19 -4.26
N THR A 367 -1.73 13.11 -5.41
CA THR A 367 -1.22 13.60 -6.70
C THR A 367 -0.67 15.03 -6.61
N ASN A 368 -1.37 15.93 -5.90
CA ASN A 368 -0.95 17.31 -5.74
C ASN A 368 0.39 17.44 -5.00
N LEU A 369 0.60 16.64 -3.94
CA LEU A 369 1.84 16.68 -3.19
C LEU A 369 3.02 16.12 -4.02
N ILE A 370 2.78 15.09 -4.82
CA ILE A 370 3.78 14.54 -5.75
C ILE A 370 4.17 15.60 -6.79
N LEU A 371 3.19 16.22 -7.44
CA LEU A 371 3.45 17.26 -8.44
C LEU A 371 4.19 18.46 -7.85
N SER A 372 3.82 18.88 -6.63
CA SER A 372 4.53 19.94 -5.91
C SER A 372 5.99 19.55 -5.60
N HIS A 373 6.23 18.28 -5.22
CA HIS A 373 7.59 17.79 -4.99
C HIS A 373 8.42 17.84 -6.27
N VAL A 374 7.92 17.32 -7.39
CA VAL A 374 8.61 17.33 -8.68
C VAL A 374 8.87 18.77 -9.13
N ALA A 375 7.87 19.64 -9.05
CA ALA A 375 8.01 21.04 -9.44
C ALA A 375 9.11 21.77 -8.66
N THR A 376 9.17 21.54 -7.34
CA THR A 376 10.09 22.30 -6.46
C THR A 376 11.45 21.66 -6.27
N ARG A 377 11.57 20.33 -6.46
CA ARG A 377 12.83 19.61 -6.21
C ARG A 377 13.57 19.22 -7.48
N GLU A 378 12.82 18.88 -8.55
CA GLU A 378 13.44 18.49 -9.83
C GLU A 378 13.56 19.66 -10.80
N LEU A 379 12.55 20.55 -10.79
CA LEU A 379 12.49 21.68 -11.73
C LEU A 379 12.88 23.03 -11.10
N ASP A 380 13.23 23.03 -9.80
CA ASP A 380 13.63 24.22 -9.02
C ASP A 380 12.63 25.38 -9.11
N LEU A 381 11.32 25.05 -9.24
CA LEU A 381 10.27 26.07 -9.26
C LEU A 381 10.00 26.61 -7.84
N PRO A 382 9.57 27.86 -7.69
CA PRO A 382 9.20 28.43 -6.41
C PRO A 382 8.11 27.61 -5.71
N ARG A 383 8.23 27.46 -4.37
CA ARG A 383 7.21 26.80 -3.57
C ARG A 383 5.90 27.57 -3.59
N SER A 384 4.78 26.87 -3.67
CA SER A 384 3.44 27.45 -3.61
C SER A 384 2.91 27.60 -2.18
N PHE A 385 3.53 26.93 -1.21
CA PHE A 385 3.18 26.99 0.23
C PHE A 385 4.39 26.63 1.10
#